data_cfc73a7e2589f16804a2fba0d4fa1487
#
_entry.id   cfc73a7e2589f16804a2fba0d4fa1487
#
_cell.length_a   1.000
_cell.length_b   1.000
_cell.length_c   1.000
_cell.angle_alpha   90.00
_cell.angle_beta   90.00
_cell.angle_gamma   90.00
#
_symmetry.space_group_name_H-M   'P 1'
#
loop_
_entity.id
_entity.type
_entity.pdbx_description
1 polymer ?
#
loop_
_entity_poly.entity_id
_entity_poly.type
_entity_poly.pdbx_seq_one_letter_code
_entity_poly.pdbx_strand_id
1 'polypeptide(L)'
;MSLPDEPYLIGEIFDEGFALSVNDLTRMFAVDERHVVEWVEEGVISVIEVDGAQWRISGTQLRRARIALRLERDLGVNPAGVALALELLEELERFRRERGSGRS
;
A
#
# COMPACT_ATOMS: atom_id res chain seq x y z
N MET A 1 7.75 -14.14 16.20
CA MET A 1 7.70 -13.90 15.55
C MET A 1 7.50 -13.14 14.92
N SER A 2 7.64 -12.87 14.69
CA SER A 2 7.28 -12.01 14.39
C SER A 2 7.20 -11.68 13.15
N LEU A 3 6.58 -11.77 12.66
CA LEU A 3 6.34 -11.60 11.50
C LEU A 3 6.80 -10.42 10.95
N PRO A 4 6.74 -9.53 11.44
CA PRO A 4 7.05 -8.34 10.82
C PRO A 4 8.30 -8.35 10.16
N ASP A 5 8.97 -9.10 10.61
CA ASP A 5 10.15 -9.12 10.12
C ASP A 5 10.28 -9.82 8.94
N GLU A 6 9.36 -10.35 8.42
CA GLU A 6 9.56 -11.12 7.31
C GLU A 6 9.01 -10.47 6.15
N PRO A 7 9.53 -9.44 5.63
CA PRO A 7 9.03 -8.79 4.45
C PRO A 7 9.08 -9.71 3.25
N TYR A 8 10.05 -10.60 3.20
CA TYR A 8 10.07 -11.48 2.06
C TYR A 8 8.91 -12.44 2.12
N LEU A 9 8.54 -12.83 3.30
CA LEU A 9 7.43 -13.70 3.45
C LEU A 9 6.18 -13.02 2.99
N ILE A 10 6.07 -11.77 3.31
CA ILE A 10 4.94 -11.00 2.86
C ILE A 10 4.89 -10.98 1.36
N GLY A 11 6.01 -10.78 0.72
CA GLY A 11 6.05 -10.72 -0.72
C GLY A 11 5.61 -12.01 -1.36
N GLU A 12 5.93 -13.12 -0.74
CA GLU A 12 5.50 -14.37 -1.30
C GLU A 12 4.06 -14.64 -1.07
N ILE A 13 3.57 -14.29 0.09
CA ILE A 13 2.21 -14.55 0.43
C ILE A 13 1.30 -13.67 -0.35
N PHE A 14 1.75 -12.47 -0.64
CA PHE A 14 0.88 -11.50 -1.24
C PHE A 14 0.98 -11.43 -2.73
N ASP A 15 1.19 -12.51 -3.37
CA ASP A 15 1.08 -12.46 -4.80
C ASP A 15 -0.39 -12.28 -5.04
N GLU A 16 -0.81 -12.23 -6.25
CA GLU A 16 -2.12 -11.81 -6.56
C GLU A 16 -3.21 -12.60 -5.97
N GLY A 17 -3.03 -13.79 -5.58
CA GLY A 17 -4.11 -14.57 -5.04
C GLY A 17 -4.39 -14.31 -3.59
N PHE A 18 -3.58 -13.53 -2.93
CA PHE A 18 -3.68 -13.39 -1.50
C PHE A 18 -4.23 -12.04 -1.11
N ALA A 19 -4.99 -12.00 -0.05
CA ALA A 19 -5.58 -10.75 0.42
C ALA A 19 -5.52 -10.66 1.93
N LEU A 20 -5.41 -9.45 2.43
CA LEU A 20 -5.30 -9.19 3.85
C LEU A 20 -6.54 -8.46 4.34
N SER A 21 -6.79 -8.56 5.62
CA SER A 21 -7.88 -7.81 6.23
C SER A 21 -7.37 -6.47 6.73
N VAL A 22 -8.28 -5.60 7.07
CA VAL A 22 -7.91 -4.33 7.67
C VAL A 22 -7.14 -4.57 8.96
N ASN A 23 -7.59 -5.55 9.72
CA ASN A 23 -6.93 -5.85 10.98
C ASN A 23 -5.49 -6.30 10.77
N ASP A 24 -5.24 -7.01 9.69
CA ASP A 24 -3.88 -7.41 9.38
C ASP A 24 -3.00 -6.18 9.15
N LEU A 25 -3.52 -5.20 8.43
CA LEU A 25 -2.76 -4.01 8.17
C LEU A 25 -2.49 -3.21 9.44
N THR A 26 -3.46 -3.12 10.32
CA THR A 26 -3.24 -2.37 11.54
C THR A 26 -2.11 -2.97 12.34
N ARG A 27 -2.01 -4.28 12.32
CA ARG A 27 -0.94 -4.92 13.05
C ARG A 27 0.40 -4.81 12.34
N MET A 28 0.38 -4.96 11.04
CA MET A 28 1.62 -4.91 10.28
C MET A 28 2.27 -3.55 10.30
N PHE A 29 1.45 -2.51 10.23
CA PHE A 29 1.99 -1.16 10.14
C PHE A 29 1.86 -0.36 11.42
N ALA A 30 1.32 -0.97 12.45
CA ALA A 30 1.14 -0.30 13.74
C ALA A 30 0.34 0.98 13.60
N VAL A 31 -0.75 0.90 12.87
CA VAL A 31 -1.66 2.03 12.73
C VAL A 31 -3.03 1.57 13.18
N ASP A 32 -3.91 2.50 13.48
CA ASP A 32 -5.24 2.09 13.91
C ASP A 32 -6.16 1.93 12.70
N GLU A 33 -7.33 1.42 12.95
CA GLU A 33 -8.26 1.14 11.89
C GLU A 33 -8.68 2.39 11.14
N ARG A 34 -8.85 3.48 11.87
CA ARG A 34 -9.23 4.71 11.25
C ARG A 34 -8.19 5.18 10.23
N HIS A 35 -6.93 4.94 10.52
CA HIS A 35 -5.85 5.31 9.63
C HIS A 35 -5.97 4.55 8.31
N VAL A 36 -6.28 3.26 8.40
CA VAL A 36 -6.46 2.45 7.21
C VAL A 36 -7.65 2.93 6.41
N VAL A 37 -8.75 3.25 7.09
CA VAL A 37 -9.93 3.75 6.42
C VAL A 37 -9.62 5.05 5.69
N GLU A 38 -8.86 5.91 6.32
CA GLU A 38 -8.48 7.16 5.71
C GLU A 38 -7.66 6.92 4.45
N TRP A 39 -6.75 5.97 4.50
CA TRP A 39 -5.97 5.63 3.33
C TRP A 39 -6.86 5.20 2.17
N VAL A 40 -7.90 4.43 2.48
CA VAL A 40 -8.81 3.99 1.44
C VAL A 40 -9.60 5.18 0.88
N GLU A 41 -10.07 6.02 1.77
CA GLU A 41 -10.88 7.16 1.35
C GLU A 41 -10.09 8.13 0.49
N GLU A 42 -8.83 8.28 0.78
CA GLU A 42 -8.01 9.20 0.01
C GLU A 42 -7.36 8.56 -1.22
N GLY A 43 -7.60 7.28 -1.41
CA GLY A 43 -7.04 6.65 -2.59
C GLY A 43 -5.60 6.19 -2.43
N VAL A 44 -5.11 6.14 -1.20
CA VAL A 44 -3.77 5.65 -0.97
C VAL A 44 -3.69 4.16 -1.27
N ILE A 45 -4.70 3.42 -0.83
CA ILE A 45 -4.79 2.00 -1.14
C ILE A 45 -6.20 1.69 -1.60
N SER A 46 -6.32 0.60 -2.33
CA SER A 46 -7.61 0.15 -2.82
C SER A 46 -8.00 -1.11 -2.08
N VAL A 47 -9.29 -1.32 -1.93
CA VAL A 47 -9.78 -2.50 -1.25
C VAL A 47 -10.82 -3.19 -2.11
N ILE A 48 -11.05 -4.45 -1.80
CA ILE A 48 -12.10 -5.22 -2.43
C ILE A 48 -13.09 -5.55 -1.33
N GLU A 49 -14.34 -5.32 -1.59
CA GLU A 49 -15.36 -5.61 -0.62
C GLU A 49 -15.79 -7.05 -0.75
N VAL A 50 -15.78 -7.76 0.35
CA VAL A 50 -16.16 -9.16 0.35
C VAL A 50 -17.32 -9.33 1.30
N ASP A 51 -18.30 -10.10 0.88
CA ASP A 51 -19.47 -10.38 1.70
C ASP A 51 -20.16 -9.10 2.15
N GLY A 52 -20.06 -8.09 1.34
CA GLY A 52 -20.83 -6.87 1.57
C GLY A 52 -20.32 -5.97 2.66
N ALA A 53 -19.38 -6.40 3.45
CA ALA A 53 -18.94 -5.56 4.53
C ALA A 53 -17.47 -5.63 4.84
N GLN A 54 -16.86 -6.73 4.54
CA GLN A 54 -15.47 -6.88 4.87
C GLN A 54 -14.57 -6.39 3.74
N TRP A 55 -13.55 -5.68 4.10
CA TRP A 55 -12.58 -5.22 3.13
C TRP A 55 -11.43 -6.19 3.05
N ARG A 56 -10.96 -6.41 1.83
CA ARG A 56 -9.77 -7.21 1.60
C ARG A 56 -8.78 -6.37 0.83
N ILE A 57 -7.54 -6.40 1.24
CA ILE A 57 -6.51 -5.60 0.62
C ILE A 57 -5.53 -6.54 -0.05
N SER A 58 -5.33 -6.41 -1.34
CA SER A 58 -4.42 -7.31 -2.03
C SER A 58 -2.99 -6.96 -1.69
N GLY A 59 -2.11 -7.92 -1.87
CA GLY A 59 -0.72 -7.72 -1.54
C GLY A 59 -0.05 -6.63 -2.35
N THR A 60 -0.56 -6.37 -3.54
CA THR A 60 0.03 -5.32 -4.36
C THR A 60 -0.15 -3.96 -3.71
N GLN A 61 -1.12 -3.82 -2.83
CA GLN A 61 -1.35 -2.54 -2.17
C GLN A 61 -0.43 -2.33 -0.97
N LEU A 62 0.26 -3.36 -0.52
CA LEU A 62 1.13 -3.23 0.64
C LEU A 62 2.29 -2.31 0.38
N ARG A 63 2.79 -2.31 -0.83
CA ARG A 63 3.89 -1.43 -1.15
C ARG A 63 3.46 0.01 -1.02
N ARG A 64 2.25 0.31 -1.50
CA ARG A 64 1.73 1.66 -1.40
C ARG A 64 1.55 2.06 0.06
N ALA A 65 1.04 1.15 0.87
CA ALA A 65 0.86 1.43 2.28
C ALA A 65 2.19 1.70 2.98
N ARG A 66 3.21 0.95 2.62
CA ARG A 66 4.51 1.14 3.21
C ARG A 66 5.10 2.50 2.85
N ILE A 67 5.00 2.88 1.59
CA ILE A 67 5.49 4.17 1.17
C ILE A 67 4.69 5.28 1.84
N ALA A 68 3.38 5.08 1.93
CA ALA A 68 2.51 6.06 2.56
C ALA A 68 2.95 6.32 4.00
N LEU A 69 3.21 5.27 4.73
CA LEU A 69 3.59 5.40 6.11
C LEU A 69 4.88 6.18 6.25
N ARG A 70 5.82 5.93 5.37
CA ARG A 70 7.09 6.66 5.40
C ARG A 70 6.90 8.12 5.09
N LEU A 71 6.08 8.44 4.10
CA LEU A 71 5.83 9.83 3.76
C LEU A 71 5.18 10.56 4.92
N GLU A 72 4.25 9.88 5.58
CA GLU A 72 3.57 10.50 6.71
C GLU A 72 4.53 10.72 7.87
N ARG A 73 5.28 9.71 8.20
CA ARG A 73 6.14 9.79 9.38
C ARG A 73 7.37 10.64 9.17
N ASP A 74 7.99 10.50 8.03
CA ASP A 74 9.24 11.21 7.80
C ASP A 74 9.04 12.63 7.30
N LEU A 75 7.98 12.87 6.56
CA LEU A 75 7.79 14.16 5.95
C LEU A 75 6.53 14.88 6.40
N GLY A 76 5.72 14.21 7.22
CA GLY A 76 4.52 14.86 7.72
C GLY A 76 3.46 15.11 6.67
N VAL A 77 3.45 14.30 5.61
CA VAL A 77 2.48 14.50 4.54
C VAL A 77 1.16 13.91 4.97
N ASN A 78 0.07 14.62 4.72
CA ASN A 78 -1.24 14.10 5.10
C ASN A 78 -1.73 13.09 4.04
N PRO A 79 -2.79 12.34 4.34
CA PRO A 79 -3.22 11.28 3.42
C PRO A 79 -3.52 11.74 2.01
N ALA A 80 -4.11 12.91 1.85
CA ALA A 80 -4.39 13.40 0.50
C ALA A 80 -3.10 13.66 -0.25
N GLY A 81 -2.12 14.23 0.43
CA GLY A 81 -0.81 14.48 -0.18
C GLY A 81 -0.10 13.19 -0.49
N VAL A 82 -0.27 12.18 0.38
CA VAL A 82 0.33 10.88 0.15
C VAL A 82 -0.24 10.26 -1.13
N ALA A 83 -1.54 10.35 -1.31
CA ALA A 83 -2.18 9.80 -2.49
C ALA A 83 -1.62 10.44 -3.75
N LEU A 84 -1.46 11.76 -3.72
CA LEU A 84 -0.89 12.46 -4.86
C LEU A 84 0.54 12.04 -5.11
N ALA A 85 1.33 11.93 -4.05
CA ALA A 85 2.72 11.55 -4.18
C ALA A 85 2.86 10.16 -4.78
N LEU A 86 1.99 9.24 -4.37
CA LEU A 86 2.02 7.89 -4.90
C LEU A 86 1.71 7.87 -6.39
N GLU A 87 0.75 8.68 -6.81
CA GLU A 87 0.43 8.76 -8.22
C GLU A 87 1.61 9.29 -9.02
N LEU A 88 2.26 10.31 -8.48
CA LEU A 88 3.41 10.88 -9.17
C LEU A 88 4.57 9.91 -9.22
N LEU A 89 4.78 9.17 -8.16
CA LEU A 89 5.86 8.19 -8.15
C LEU A 89 5.60 7.07 -9.15
N GLU A 90 4.36 6.64 -9.26
CA GLU A 90 4.02 5.61 -10.21
C GLU A 90 4.15 6.11 -11.64
N GLU A 91 3.79 7.35 -11.86
CA GLU A 91 3.93 7.94 -13.15
C GLU A 91 5.40 8.03 -13.54
N LEU A 92 6.23 8.45 -12.61
CA LEU A 92 7.65 8.56 -12.84
C LEU A 92 8.27 7.20 -13.13
N GLU A 93 7.83 6.20 -12.41
CA GLU A 93 8.33 4.87 -12.60
C GLU A 93 7.96 4.34 -13.97
N ARG A 94 6.74 4.60 -14.40
CA ARG A 94 6.28 4.20 -15.71
C ARG A 94 7.09 4.89 -16.80
N PHE A 95 7.36 6.17 -16.59
CA PHE A 95 8.14 6.94 -17.52
C PHE A 95 9.56 6.38 -17.64
N ARG A 96 10.16 6.01 -16.55
CA ARG A 96 11.48 5.43 -16.55
C ARG A 96 11.52 4.12 -17.29
N ARG A 97 10.53 3.30 -17.10
CA ARG A 97 10.47 2.03 -17.78
C ARG A 97 10.38 2.20 -19.28
N GLU A 98 9.58 3.17 -19.71
CA GLU A 98 9.43 3.42 -21.12
C GLU A 98 10.73 3.90 -21.73
N ARG A 99 11.42 4.77 -21.03
CA ARG A 99 12.69 5.25 -21.55
C ARG A 99 13.71 4.13 -21.63
N GLY A 100 13.72 3.27 -20.62
CA GLY A 100 14.61 2.15 -20.62
C GLY A 100 14.37 1.23 -21.79
N SER A 101 13.10 0.96 -22.05
CA SER A 101 12.76 0.12 -23.18
C SER A 101 13.13 0.76 -24.48
N GLY A 102 12.91 2.03 -24.59
CA GLY A 102 13.18 2.69 -25.85
C GLY A 102 14.63 2.77 -26.18
N ARG A 103 15.47 2.62 -25.17
CA ARG A 103 16.88 2.73 -25.42
C ARG A 103 17.47 1.45 -25.94
N SER A 104 16.89 0.38 -25.68
CA SER A 104 17.48 -0.87 -26.13
C SER A 104 17.22 -1.13 -27.59
#